data_a53f8ab9291ae0bfa01d8d5a7f5dca05
#
_entry.id   a53f8ab9291ae0bfa01d8d5a7f5dca05
#
_cell.length_a   1.000
_cell.length_b   1.000
_cell.length_c   1.000
_cell.angle_alpha   90.00
_cell.angle_beta   90.00
_cell.angle_gamma   90.00
#
_symmetry.space_group_name_H-M   'P 1'
#
loop_
_entity.id
_entity.type
_entity.pdbx_description
1 polymer ?
#
loop_
_entity_poly.entity_id
_entity_poly.type
_entity_poly.pdbx_seq_one_letter_code
_entity_poly.pdbx_strand_id
1 'polypeptide(L)'
;MARSDMYRKLPWTGGDARSVAEIVNNLVEGKSNNTGDITLVAGGASSTTIYDERIGYNSYIGLEPKTQTSASTYFPYGAFQDTTDQSIATTTATANITLNATDYSLGTSLVDGYKVKVDYSGLYNVQFSIQFVNTDNAQHDIDIWFRKNNSDVAGSNSKFTVPARKSASIYGNLIAALNFNIELAKDDYVSLAWATSSTLVTIEHLAAQTSPTRPATPSAIVTIQYLSANSFTTNLFTEPYISSQENGQATISHPANTGTNKVYRYIIVA
;
A
#
# COMPACT_ATOMS: atom_id res chain seq x y z
N MET A 1 25.28 19.89 28.82
CA MET A 1 24.44 20.07 30.03
C MET A 1 23.03 19.61 29.68
N ALA A 2 22.52 18.59 30.37
CA ALA A 2 21.12 18.22 30.25
C ALA A 2 20.27 19.38 30.77
N ARG A 3 19.37 19.92 29.96
CA ARG A 3 18.38 20.89 30.43
C ARG A 3 17.45 20.18 31.41
N SER A 4 17.25 20.74 32.61
CA SER A 4 16.20 20.31 33.50
C SER A 4 14.85 20.55 32.85
N ASP A 5 14.03 19.52 32.72
CA ASP A 5 12.66 19.64 32.21
C ASP A 5 11.70 20.30 33.22
N MET A 6 12.19 20.65 34.39
CA MET A 6 11.44 21.25 35.48
C MET A 6 11.95 22.67 35.78
N TYR A 7 11.07 23.64 35.67
CA TYR A 7 11.36 25.02 36.04
C TYR A 7 11.00 25.27 37.53
N ARG A 8 11.73 26.21 38.14
CA ARG A 8 11.54 26.58 39.53
C ARG A 8 10.12 27.06 39.79
N LYS A 9 9.53 26.61 40.91
CA LYS A 9 8.26 27.12 41.45
C LYS A 9 8.56 28.04 42.63
N LEU A 10 7.70 29.04 42.84
CA LEU A 10 7.75 29.86 44.06
C LEU A 10 7.32 29.01 45.26
N PRO A 11 7.95 29.20 46.44
CA PRO A 11 7.43 28.65 47.67
C PRO A 11 6.07 29.28 48.00
N TRP A 12 5.24 28.56 48.80
CA TRP A 12 3.90 29.03 49.18
C TRP A 12 3.91 30.41 49.86
N THR A 13 4.98 30.74 50.57
CA THR A 13 5.17 32.01 51.28
C THR A 13 5.62 33.15 50.35
N GLY A 14 5.68 32.93 49.05
CA GLY A 14 6.27 33.83 48.08
C GLY A 14 7.79 33.67 48.00
N GLY A 15 8.41 34.39 47.04
CA GLY A 15 9.86 34.42 46.84
C GLY A 15 10.38 35.85 46.96
N ASP A 16 11.70 36.02 46.95
CA ASP A 16 12.31 37.31 46.77
C ASP A 16 12.03 37.86 45.35
N ALA A 17 12.19 39.17 45.18
CA ALA A 17 11.89 39.86 43.90
C ALA A 17 12.66 39.27 42.71
N ARG A 18 13.87 38.75 42.92
CA ARG A 18 14.68 38.12 41.89
C ARG A 18 14.07 36.77 41.44
N SER A 19 13.63 35.96 42.41
CA SER A 19 12.97 34.68 42.15
C SER A 19 11.64 34.86 41.40
N VAL A 20 10.87 35.90 41.76
CA VAL A 20 9.64 36.25 41.04
C VAL A 20 9.96 36.70 39.61
N ALA A 21 10.94 37.59 39.41
CA ALA A 21 11.35 38.04 38.11
C ALA A 21 11.84 36.89 37.21
N GLU A 22 12.62 35.95 37.76
CA GLU A 22 13.08 34.76 37.02
C GLU A 22 11.90 33.89 36.53
N ILE A 23 10.93 33.64 37.38
CA ILE A 23 9.77 32.80 37.02
C ILE A 23 8.89 33.52 36.00
N VAL A 24 8.65 34.82 36.14
CA VAL A 24 7.88 35.62 35.18
C VAL A 24 8.60 35.67 33.86
N ASN A 25 9.91 35.91 33.79
CA ASN A 25 10.66 35.89 32.56
C ASN A 25 10.63 34.50 31.90
N ASN A 26 10.78 33.43 32.65
CA ASN A 26 10.66 32.07 32.11
C ASN A 26 9.26 31.82 31.51
N LEU A 27 8.20 32.28 32.17
CA LEU A 27 6.83 32.15 31.66
C LEU A 27 6.62 32.96 30.38
N VAL A 28 7.12 34.21 30.32
CA VAL A 28 7.07 35.06 29.12
C VAL A 28 7.84 34.43 27.96
N GLU A 29 8.96 33.76 28.25
CA GLU A 29 9.74 33.01 27.26
C GLU A 29 9.12 31.64 26.88
N GLY A 30 7.90 31.34 27.34
CA GLY A 30 7.21 30.07 27.07
C GLY A 30 7.79 28.86 27.80
N LYS A 31 8.65 29.09 28.80
CA LYS A 31 9.21 28.03 29.65
C LYS A 31 8.22 27.70 30.77
N SER A 32 7.50 26.59 30.63
CA SER A 32 6.49 26.16 31.57
C SER A 32 6.64 24.68 31.93
N ASN A 33 6.10 24.28 33.11
CA ASN A 33 6.12 22.88 33.55
C ASN A 33 4.87 22.12 33.13
N ASN A 34 4.26 22.48 32.01
CA ASN A 34 3.00 21.91 31.53
C ASN A 34 3.17 20.82 30.49
N THR A 35 4.38 20.38 30.24
CA THR A 35 4.66 19.30 29.27
C THR A 35 5.06 18.00 29.95
N GLY A 36 4.89 16.89 29.27
CA GLY A 36 5.37 15.57 29.64
C GLY A 36 5.51 14.68 28.42
N ASP A 37 6.15 13.53 28.57
CA ASP A 37 6.28 12.53 27.51
C ASP A 37 5.54 11.25 27.94
N ILE A 38 4.89 10.56 27.02
CA ILE A 38 4.21 9.29 27.22
C ILE A 38 4.58 8.32 26.12
N THR A 39 4.92 7.10 26.49
CA THR A 39 5.11 6.00 25.52
C THR A 39 3.80 5.23 25.40
N LEU A 40 3.32 5.05 24.19
CA LEU A 40 2.10 4.26 23.96
C LEU A 40 2.31 2.80 24.34
N VAL A 41 1.34 2.23 25.05
CA VAL A 41 1.37 0.82 25.48
C VAL A 41 1.49 -0.08 24.25
N ALA A 42 2.47 -1.00 24.28
CA ALA A 42 2.76 -1.97 23.23
C ALA A 42 1.88 -3.23 23.31
N GLY A 43 2.16 -4.22 22.44
CA GLY A 43 1.49 -5.52 22.50
C GLY A 43 0.10 -5.53 21.88
N GLY A 44 -0.19 -4.62 20.97
CA GLY A 44 -1.50 -4.54 20.29
C GLY A 44 -2.53 -3.71 21.06
N ALA A 45 -2.13 -3.02 22.14
CA ALA A 45 -3.03 -2.13 22.87
C ALA A 45 -3.52 -0.99 21.99
N SER A 46 -4.77 -0.58 22.17
CA SER A 46 -5.43 0.54 21.49
C SER A 46 -5.69 1.74 22.40
N SER A 47 -5.18 1.69 23.62
CA SER A 47 -5.26 2.80 24.58
C SER A 47 -4.05 2.87 25.49
N THR A 48 -3.76 4.09 25.97
CA THR A 48 -2.67 4.39 26.91
C THR A 48 -3.16 5.45 27.88
N THR A 49 -2.93 5.26 29.18
CA THR A 49 -3.32 6.24 30.20
C THR A 49 -2.14 7.14 30.58
N ILE A 50 -2.34 8.44 30.55
CA ILE A 50 -1.46 9.44 31.13
C ILE A 50 -1.87 9.62 32.61
N TYR A 51 -0.93 9.51 33.52
CA TYR A 51 -1.12 9.87 34.92
C TYR A 51 -0.34 11.15 35.21
N ASP A 52 -1.05 12.25 35.45
CA ASP A 52 -0.46 13.56 35.72
C ASP A 52 -1.42 14.39 36.57
N GLU A 53 -0.98 14.76 37.77
CA GLU A 53 -1.78 15.53 38.71
C GLU A 53 -2.28 16.88 38.24
N ARG A 54 -1.68 17.40 37.16
CA ARG A 54 -2.08 18.65 36.50
C ARG A 54 -3.32 18.52 35.60
N ILE A 55 -3.73 17.30 35.30
CA ILE A 55 -4.94 17.03 34.50
C ILE A 55 -6.16 17.25 35.36
N GLY A 56 -7.06 18.11 34.91
CA GLY A 56 -8.41 18.30 35.46
C GLY A 56 -9.47 17.92 34.43
N TYR A 57 -10.73 17.89 34.86
CA TYR A 57 -11.86 17.54 33.98
C TYR A 57 -11.97 18.39 32.70
N ASN A 58 -11.53 19.67 32.78
CA ASN A 58 -11.65 20.63 31.69
C ASN A 58 -10.28 21.05 31.11
N SER A 59 -9.20 20.37 31.49
CA SER A 59 -7.88 20.69 30.96
C SER A 59 -7.82 20.40 29.44
N TYR A 60 -7.19 21.30 28.69
CA TYR A 60 -6.79 20.98 27.32
C TYR A 60 -5.52 20.13 27.35
N ILE A 61 -5.54 19.00 26.64
CA ILE A 61 -4.38 18.10 26.51
C ILE A 61 -4.03 18.01 25.02
N GLY A 62 -2.94 18.65 24.62
CA GLY A 62 -2.37 18.54 23.26
C GLY A 62 -1.41 17.36 23.19
N LEU A 63 -1.43 16.63 22.10
CA LEU A 63 -0.52 15.50 21.82
C LEU A 63 0.34 15.83 20.60
N GLU A 64 1.65 15.61 20.71
CA GLU A 64 2.59 15.77 19.62
C GLU A 64 3.49 14.54 19.51
N PRO A 65 3.63 13.91 18.34
CA PRO A 65 4.54 12.77 18.18
C PRO A 65 5.99 13.22 18.34
N LYS A 66 6.69 12.62 19.31
CA LYS A 66 8.13 12.87 19.59
C LYS A 66 9.03 11.93 18.80
N THR A 67 8.59 10.70 18.57
CA THR A 67 9.24 9.76 17.69
C THR A 67 8.49 9.76 16.37
N GLN A 68 9.09 10.30 15.33
CA GLN A 68 8.66 9.99 13.98
C GLN A 68 9.04 8.53 13.72
N THR A 69 8.08 7.61 13.86
CA THR A 69 8.11 6.47 12.98
C THR A 69 7.85 7.06 11.60
N SER A 70 8.85 7.07 10.74
CA SER A 70 8.62 7.18 9.32
C SER A 70 7.70 6.01 8.97
N ALA A 71 6.39 6.23 9.01
CA ALA A 71 5.49 5.44 8.20
C ALA A 71 5.93 5.79 6.78
N SER A 72 6.89 5.05 6.26
CA SER A 72 7.15 5.02 4.85
C SER A 72 5.83 4.57 4.26
N THR A 73 5.10 5.51 3.68
CA THR A 73 3.85 5.21 3.01
C THR A 73 4.26 4.48 1.73
N TYR A 74 4.47 3.18 1.86
CA TYR A 74 4.72 2.34 0.70
C TYR A 74 3.41 2.23 -0.05
N PHE A 75 3.43 2.67 -1.28
CA PHE A 75 2.41 2.29 -2.26
C PHE A 75 2.97 1.07 -3.01
N PRO A 76 2.50 -0.14 -2.70
CA PRO A 76 2.93 -1.34 -3.39
C PRO A 76 2.73 -1.23 -4.91
N TYR A 77 3.70 -1.66 -5.67
CA TYR A 77 3.64 -1.69 -7.12
C TYR A 77 4.50 -2.81 -7.67
N GLY A 78 4.25 -3.19 -8.92
CA GLY A 78 5.09 -4.13 -9.65
C GLY A 78 4.88 -4.04 -11.15
N ALA A 79 5.91 -4.39 -11.90
CA ALA A 79 5.88 -4.61 -13.33
C ALA A 79 6.58 -5.93 -13.64
N PHE A 80 5.88 -6.77 -14.35
CA PHE A 80 6.28 -8.13 -14.69
C PHE A 80 6.06 -8.37 -16.17
N GLN A 81 6.92 -9.17 -16.78
CA GLN A 81 6.81 -9.47 -18.22
C GLN A 81 7.16 -10.93 -18.52
N ASP A 82 6.76 -11.37 -19.70
CA ASP A 82 7.22 -12.62 -20.27
C ASP A 82 7.95 -12.36 -21.60
N THR A 83 9.06 -13.05 -21.80
CA THR A 83 9.91 -12.95 -22.99
C THR A 83 9.93 -14.25 -23.80
N THR A 84 8.89 -15.07 -23.64
CA THR A 84 8.71 -16.34 -24.36
C THR A 84 7.34 -16.41 -25.01
N ASP A 85 7.20 -17.27 -26.02
CA ASP A 85 5.91 -17.54 -26.63
C ASP A 85 5.07 -18.46 -25.76
N GLN A 86 3.73 -18.26 -25.81
CA GLN A 86 2.80 -19.07 -25.05
C GLN A 86 1.69 -19.61 -25.96
N SER A 87 1.25 -20.82 -25.74
CA SER A 87 0.21 -21.49 -26.51
C SER A 87 -0.75 -22.31 -25.64
N ILE A 88 -1.91 -22.61 -26.20
CA ILE A 88 -2.89 -23.54 -25.60
C ILE A 88 -2.96 -24.79 -26.45
N ALA A 89 -2.91 -25.95 -25.81
CA ALA A 89 -2.89 -27.25 -26.50
C ALA A 89 -4.23 -27.60 -27.17
N THR A 90 -5.36 -27.15 -26.60
CA THR A 90 -6.71 -27.43 -27.13
C THR A 90 -7.64 -26.23 -26.91
N THR A 91 -8.65 -26.09 -27.78
CA THR A 91 -9.65 -25.01 -27.69
C THR A 91 -10.63 -25.16 -26.51
N THR A 92 -10.63 -26.29 -25.83
CA THR A 92 -11.43 -26.56 -24.62
C THR A 92 -10.66 -26.32 -23.33
N ALA A 93 -9.36 -26.00 -23.42
CA ALA A 93 -8.51 -25.73 -22.28
C ALA A 93 -8.47 -24.23 -21.97
N THR A 94 -8.11 -23.96 -20.72
CA THR A 94 -7.70 -22.63 -20.26
C THR A 94 -6.25 -22.70 -19.78
N ALA A 95 -5.49 -21.66 -19.99
CA ALA A 95 -4.11 -21.57 -19.51
C ALA A 95 -3.93 -20.28 -18.68
N ASN A 96 -2.99 -20.31 -17.73
CA ASN A 96 -2.52 -19.08 -17.13
C ASN A 96 -1.56 -18.38 -18.08
N ILE A 97 -1.61 -17.05 -18.12
CA ILE A 97 -0.60 -16.26 -18.81
C ILE A 97 0.65 -16.27 -17.94
N THR A 98 1.75 -16.74 -18.50
CA THR A 98 3.04 -16.83 -17.80
C THR A 98 3.77 -15.49 -17.79
N LEU A 99 4.64 -15.36 -16.79
CA LEU A 99 5.54 -14.23 -16.59
C LEU A 99 6.88 -14.79 -16.14
N ASN A 100 7.99 -14.34 -16.74
CA ASN A 100 9.30 -14.89 -16.43
C ASN A 100 10.33 -13.85 -15.94
N ALA A 101 9.94 -12.58 -15.91
CA ALA A 101 10.81 -11.51 -15.46
C ALA A 101 10.06 -10.49 -14.60
N THR A 102 10.78 -9.91 -13.66
CA THR A 102 10.36 -8.77 -12.84
C THR A 102 11.21 -7.58 -13.21
N ASP A 103 10.61 -6.52 -13.75
CA ASP A 103 11.33 -5.30 -14.07
C ASP A 103 11.62 -4.50 -12.79
N TYR A 104 10.60 -4.31 -11.98
CA TYR A 104 10.69 -3.70 -10.64
C TYR A 104 9.47 -4.08 -9.82
N SER A 105 9.65 -4.14 -8.48
CA SER A 105 8.55 -4.41 -7.56
C SER A 105 8.86 -3.85 -6.17
N LEU A 106 7.81 -3.47 -5.46
CA LEU A 106 7.84 -3.09 -4.06
C LEU A 106 6.55 -3.55 -3.40
N GLY A 107 6.64 -4.42 -2.37
CA GLY A 107 5.46 -4.99 -1.72
C GLY A 107 4.60 -5.87 -2.63
N THR A 108 5.17 -6.32 -3.75
CA THR A 108 4.60 -7.30 -4.67
C THR A 108 5.68 -8.25 -5.15
N SER A 109 5.34 -9.47 -5.55
CA SER A 109 6.31 -10.47 -6.03
C SER A 109 5.69 -11.41 -7.06
N LEU A 110 6.51 -11.88 -8.00
CA LEU A 110 6.14 -12.94 -8.94
C LEU A 110 6.39 -14.30 -8.31
N VAL A 111 5.36 -15.15 -8.29
CA VAL A 111 5.41 -16.51 -7.72
C VAL A 111 4.94 -17.51 -8.78
N ASP A 112 5.57 -18.68 -8.82
CA ASP A 112 5.24 -19.79 -9.74
C ASP A 112 5.21 -19.40 -11.22
N GLY A 113 5.81 -18.28 -11.60
CA GLY A 113 5.88 -17.82 -12.98
C GLY A 113 4.56 -17.32 -13.60
N TYR A 114 3.52 -17.05 -12.80
CA TYR A 114 2.25 -16.47 -13.30
C TYR A 114 1.40 -15.78 -12.23
N LYS A 115 1.80 -15.86 -10.96
CA LYS A 115 1.07 -15.29 -9.82
C LYS A 115 1.74 -14.01 -9.36
N VAL A 116 1.04 -12.91 -9.37
CA VAL A 116 1.49 -11.66 -8.76
C VAL A 116 0.91 -11.59 -7.35
N LYS A 117 1.75 -11.85 -6.35
CA LYS A 117 1.40 -11.84 -4.92
C LYS A 117 1.58 -10.44 -4.35
N VAL A 118 0.74 -10.05 -3.39
CA VAL A 118 0.82 -8.78 -2.66
C VAL A 118 1.15 -8.98 -1.18
N ASP A 119 1.97 -8.10 -0.60
CA ASP A 119 2.36 -8.13 0.80
C ASP A 119 1.43 -7.32 1.72
N TYR A 120 0.53 -6.52 1.15
CA TYR A 120 -0.37 -5.63 1.88
C TYR A 120 -1.80 -5.75 1.36
N SER A 121 -2.76 -5.72 2.29
CA SER A 121 -4.18 -5.66 1.93
C SER A 121 -4.54 -4.32 1.34
N GLY A 122 -5.32 -4.30 0.25
CA GLY A 122 -5.73 -3.06 -0.40
C GLY A 122 -6.52 -3.27 -1.68
N LEU A 123 -6.99 -2.16 -2.23
CA LEU A 123 -7.51 -2.08 -3.58
C LEU A 123 -6.33 -1.85 -4.52
N TYR A 124 -6.21 -2.69 -5.52
CA TYR A 124 -5.15 -2.65 -6.52
C TYR A 124 -5.72 -2.42 -7.91
N ASN A 125 -5.04 -1.62 -8.72
CA ASN A 125 -5.24 -1.56 -10.16
C ASN A 125 -4.25 -2.52 -10.81
N VAL A 126 -4.77 -3.49 -11.58
CA VAL A 126 -3.97 -4.44 -12.35
C VAL A 126 -4.21 -4.16 -13.83
N GLN A 127 -3.13 -4.00 -14.58
CA GLN A 127 -3.17 -3.75 -16.01
C GLN A 127 -2.38 -4.81 -16.74
N PHE A 128 -2.82 -5.16 -17.93
CA PHE A 128 -2.07 -6.06 -18.80
C PHE A 128 -1.99 -5.54 -20.22
N SER A 129 -0.95 -5.98 -20.94
CA SER A 129 -0.77 -5.83 -22.38
C SER A 129 -0.18 -7.14 -22.91
N ILE A 130 -0.90 -7.83 -23.79
CA ILE A 130 -0.55 -9.17 -24.29
C ILE A 130 -0.56 -9.15 -25.80
N GLN A 131 0.51 -9.69 -26.41
CA GLN A 131 0.71 -9.74 -27.86
C GLN A 131 0.15 -11.05 -28.42
N PHE A 132 -0.99 -11.00 -29.09
CA PHE A 132 -1.56 -12.15 -29.77
C PHE A 132 -1.21 -12.17 -31.25
N VAL A 133 -0.93 -13.37 -31.77
CA VAL A 133 -0.73 -13.64 -33.19
C VAL A 133 -1.66 -14.75 -33.62
N ASN A 134 -2.23 -14.59 -34.83
CA ASN A 134 -3.08 -15.59 -35.49
C ASN A 134 -2.46 -16.02 -36.83
N THR A 135 -2.10 -17.28 -36.91
CA THR A 135 -1.50 -17.87 -38.13
C THR A 135 -2.53 -18.49 -39.07
N ASP A 136 -3.84 -18.43 -38.71
CA ASP A 136 -4.92 -18.95 -39.53
C ASP A 136 -5.46 -17.90 -40.51
N ASN A 137 -6.15 -18.37 -41.56
CA ASN A 137 -6.83 -17.56 -42.55
C ASN A 137 -8.26 -17.12 -42.14
N ALA A 138 -8.69 -17.53 -40.93
CA ALA A 138 -9.92 -17.10 -40.27
C ALA A 138 -9.60 -16.26 -39.02
N GLN A 139 -10.50 -15.35 -38.67
CA GLN A 139 -10.43 -14.65 -37.42
C GLN A 139 -10.83 -15.56 -36.26
N HIS A 140 -10.26 -15.35 -35.07
CA HIS A 140 -10.52 -16.15 -33.91
C HIS A 140 -10.73 -15.31 -32.66
N ASP A 141 -11.57 -15.80 -31.75
CA ASP A 141 -11.83 -15.13 -30.47
C ASP A 141 -10.85 -15.64 -29.42
N ILE A 142 -10.50 -14.72 -28.53
CA ILE A 142 -9.80 -15.00 -27.29
C ILE A 142 -10.59 -14.39 -26.13
N ASP A 143 -10.57 -15.06 -25.00
CA ASP A 143 -11.11 -14.60 -23.74
C ASP A 143 -9.98 -14.48 -22.74
N ILE A 144 -9.92 -13.36 -21.97
CA ILE A 144 -8.94 -13.11 -20.91
C ILE A 144 -9.68 -12.66 -19.67
N TRP A 145 -9.35 -13.26 -18.52
CA TRP A 145 -9.95 -12.89 -17.24
C TRP A 145 -8.96 -12.97 -16.09
N PHE A 146 -9.30 -12.34 -14.99
CA PHE A 146 -8.52 -12.37 -13.78
C PHE A 146 -8.91 -13.56 -12.89
N ARG A 147 -7.91 -14.10 -12.20
CA ARG A 147 -8.05 -15.06 -11.11
C ARG A 147 -7.45 -14.50 -9.83
N LYS A 148 -8.18 -14.65 -8.75
CA LYS A 148 -7.72 -14.37 -7.40
C LYS A 148 -7.59 -15.70 -6.66
N ASN A 149 -6.40 -16.04 -6.17
CA ASN A 149 -6.12 -17.30 -5.45
C ASN A 149 -6.64 -18.54 -6.21
N ASN A 150 -6.40 -18.61 -7.52
CA ASN A 150 -6.88 -19.61 -8.47
C ASN A 150 -8.40 -19.65 -8.74
N SER A 151 -9.18 -18.78 -8.14
CA SER A 151 -10.62 -18.65 -8.41
C SER A 151 -10.89 -17.58 -9.43
N ASP A 152 -11.75 -17.83 -10.40
CA ASP A 152 -12.12 -16.86 -11.43
C ASP A 152 -12.85 -15.68 -10.81
N VAL A 153 -12.45 -14.47 -11.17
CA VAL A 153 -13.07 -13.23 -10.71
C VAL A 153 -14.28 -12.92 -11.58
N ALA A 154 -15.47 -12.94 -10.99
CA ALA A 154 -16.71 -12.66 -11.70
C ALA A 154 -16.69 -11.26 -12.34
N GLY A 155 -17.16 -11.16 -13.60
CA GLY A 155 -17.20 -9.90 -14.35
C GLY A 155 -15.85 -9.40 -14.87
N SER A 156 -14.79 -10.19 -14.78
CA SER A 156 -13.45 -9.80 -15.25
C SER A 156 -13.11 -10.32 -16.65
N ASN A 157 -13.97 -11.16 -17.27
CA ASN A 157 -13.73 -11.68 -18.60
C ASN A 157 -13.85 -10.59 -19.65
N SER A 158 -12.91 -10.55 -20.57
CA SER A 158 -12.89 -9.66 -21.73
C SER A 158 -12.62 -10.47 -23.00
N LYS A 159 -13.49 -10.31 -23.96
CA LYS A 159 -13.40 -10.99 -25.26
C LYS A 159 -12.77 -10.05 -26.29
N PHE A 160 -11.81 -10.59 -27.03
CA PHE A 160 -11.17 -9.92 -28.16
C PHE A 160 -11.21 -10.81 -29.37
N THR A 161 -11.21 -10.24 -30.59
CA THR A 161 -11.12 -10.98 -31.84
C THR A 161 -9.78 -10.71 -32.50
N VAL A 162 -8.95 -11.75 -32.69
CA VAL A 162 -7.68 -11.67 -33.40
C VAL A 162 -7.93 -11.81 -34.90
N PRO A 163 -7.52 -10.84 -35.75
CA PRO A 163 -7.80 -10.87 -37.15
C PRO A 163 -7.13 -12.07 -37.83
N ALA A 164 -7.69 -12.49 -38.96
CA ALA A 164 -7.09 -13.49 -39.82
C ALA A 164 -5.71 -13.04 -40.36
N ARG A 165 -4.82 -13.98 -40.66
CA ARG A 165 -3.59 -13.68 -41.37
C ARG A 165 -3.91 -13.11 -42.79
N LYS A 166 -3.11 -12.17 -43.23
CA LYS A 166 -3.24 -11.59 -44.59
C LYS A 166 -2.63 -12.51 -45.66
N SER A 167 -1.57 -13.23 -45.33
CA SER A 167 -0.89 -14.19 -46.19
C SER A 167 -0.13 -15.23 -45.36
N ALA A 168 0.52 -16.20 -46.00
CA ALA A 168 1.32 -17.20 -45.30
C ALA A 168 2.49 -16.63 -44.45
N SER A 169 2.94 -15.39 -44.75
CA SER A 169 4.03 -14.71 -44.08
C SER A 169 3.60 -13.43 -43.34
N ILE A 170 2.31 -13.06 -43.37
CA ILE A 170 1.78 -11.87 -42.72
C ILE A 170 0.63 -12.30 -41.81
N TYR A 171 0.95 -12.50 -40.55
CA TYR A 171 -0.01 -12.97 -39.52
C TYR A 171 -0.96 -11.88 -39.05
N GLY A 172 -2.09 -12.28 -38.50
CA GLY A 172 -2.99 -11.38 -37.83
C GLY A 172 -2.45 -11.08 -36.41
N ASN A 173 -2.34 -9.81 -36.05
CA ASN A 173 -1.80 -9.37 -34.76
C ASN A 173 -2.84 -8.58 -34.00
N LEU A 174 -2.87 -8.76 -32.68
CA LEU A 174 -3.70 -8.02 -31.74
C LEU A 174 -2.94 -7.78 -30.44
N ILE A 175 -2.99 -6.55 -29.94
CA ILE A 175 -2.59 -6.25 -28.57
C ILE A 175 -3.86 -6.20 -27.73
N ALA A 176 -4.04 -7.18 -26.84
CA ALA A 176 -5.11 -7.15 -25.86
C ALA A 176 -4.60 -6.42 -24.60
N ALA A 177 -5.28 -5.35 -24.23
CA ALA A 177 -4.92 -4.56 -23.06
C ALA A 177 -6.17 -4.12 -22.30
N LEU A 178 -6.13 -4.21 -20.99
CA LEU A 178 -7.20 -3.79 -20.10
C LEU A 178 -6.63 -3.45 -18.72
N ASN A 179 -7.37 -2.64 -17.95
CA ASN A 179 -7.14 -2.47 -16.55
C ASN A 179 -8.35 -2.95 -15.73
N PHE A 180 -8.09 -3.42 -14.51
CA PHE A 180 -9.11 -3.91 -13.62
C PHE A 180 -8.74 -3.60 -12.17
N ASN A 181 -9.72 -3.15 -11.38
CA ASN A 181 -9.51 -2.92 -9.96
C ASN A 181 -9.96 -4.14 -9.16
N ILE A 182 -9.10 -4.64 -8.27
CA ILE A 182 -9.34 -5.84 -7.48
C ILE A 182 -8.92 -5.63 -6.03
N GLU A 183 -9.76 -6.08 -5.11
CA GLU A 183 -9.41 -6.12 -3.68
C GLU A 183 -8.62 -7.38 -3.36
N LEU A 184 -7.42 -7.17 -2.80
CA LEU A 184 -6.52 -8.23 -2.37
C LEU A 184 -6.24 -8.09 -0.88
N ALA A 185 -6.30 -9.18 -0.14
CA ALA A 185 -5.78 -9.28 1.21
C ALA A 185 -4.26 -9.50 1.17
N LYS A 186 -3.60 -9.26 2.30
CA LYS A 186 -2.19 -9.63 2.44
C LYS A 186 -2.01 -11.12 2.09
N ASP A 187 -0.97 -11.42 1.33
CA ASP A 187 -0.61 -12.74 0.82
C ASP A 187 -1.55 -13.32 -0.27
N ASP A 188 -2.61 -12.60 -0.67
CA ASP A 188 -3.36 -12.94 -1.87
C ASP A 188 -2.49 -12.75 -3.13
N TYR A 189 -2.86 -13.48 -4.18
CA TYR A 189 -2.28 -13.25 -5.49
C TYR A 189 -3.34 -13.12 -6.58
N VAL A 190 -3.00 -12.38 -7.61
CA VAL A 190 -3.76 -12.26 -8.86
C VAL A 190 -2.99 -12.91 -9.98
N SER A 191 -3.69 -13.57 -10.90
CA SER A 191 -3.15 -14.11 -12.14
C SER A 191 -4.11 -13.85 -13.29
N LEU A 192 -3.63 -13.98 -14.52
CA LEU A 192 -4.42 -13.89 -15.74
C LEU A 192 -4.60 -15.27 -16.32
N ALA A 193 -5.82 -15.61 -16.71
CA ALA A 193 -6.14 -16.79 -17.48
C ALA A 193 -6.65 -16.41 -18.85
N TRP A 194 -6.46 -17.27 -19.84
CA TRP A 194 -6.95 -17.07 -21.19
C TRP A 194 -7.45 -18.36 -21.84
N ALA A 195 -8.29 -18.19 -22.82
CA ALA A 195 -8.80 -19.24 -23.70
C ALA A 195 -8.86 -18.71 -25.12
N THR A 196 -8.89 -19.60 -26.10
CA THR A 196 -8.98 -19.23 -27.51
C THR A 196 -9.88 -20.20 -28.28
N SER A 197 -10.54 -19.72 -29.33
CA SER A 197 -11.32 -20.55 -30.24
C SER A 197 -10.47 -21.33 -31.25
N SER A 198 -9.15 -21.11 -31.32
CA SER A 198 -8.23 -21.81 -32.20
C SER A 198 -6.83 -21.95 -31.61
N THR A 199 -6.22 -23.11 -31.72
CA THR A 199 -4.82 -23.35 -31.33
C THR A 199 -3.81 -22.69 -32.23
N LEU A 200 -4.23 -22.08 -33.35
CA LEU A 200 -3.42 -21.26 -34.24
C LEU A 200 -3.30 -19.81 -33.77
N VAL A 201 -3.96 -19.47 -32.66
CA VAL A 201 -3.76 -18.21 -31.94
C VAL A 201 -2.81 -18.48 -30.77
N THR A 202 -1.72 -17.74 -30.73
CA THR A 202 -0.68 -17.82 -29.69
C THR A 202 -0.36 -16.44 -29.12
N ILE A 203 0.34 -16.41 -28.01
CA ILE A 203 0.93 -15.18 -27.45
C ILE A 203 2.40 -15.18 -27.91
N GLU A 204 2.89 -14.09 -28.50
CA GLU A 204 4.17 -14.04 -29.19
C GLU A 204 5.13 -13.03 -28.56
N HIS A 205 6.37 -13.43 -28.36
CA HIS A 205 7.52 -12.59 -28.06
C HIS A 205 8.25 -12.24 -29.36
N LEU A 206 8.63 -10.98 -29.55
CA LEU A 206 9.43 -10.57 -30.68
C LEU A 206 10.85 -10.16 -30.23
N ALA A 207 11.86 -10.77 -30.81
CA ALA A 207 13.25 -10.42 -30.55
C ALA A 207 13.57 -8.98 -30.95
N ALA A 208 14.63 -8.42 -30.36
CA ALA A 208 15.16 -7.12 -30.78
C ALA A 208 15.59 -7.16 -32.26
N GLN A 209 15.39 -6.06 -32.94
CA GLN A 209 15.69 -5.93 -34.38
C GLN A 209 16.73 -4.84 -34.60
N THR A 210 17.57 -5.02 -35.62
CA THR A 210 18.65 -4.07 -35.94
C THR A 210 18.32 -3.16 -37.12
N SER A 211 17.34 -3.53 -37.96
CA SER A 211 16.96 -2.74 -39.15
C SER A 211 15.43 -2.75 -39.38
N PRO A 212 14.69 -1.71 -39.02
CA PRO A 212 15.12 -0.61 -38.14
C PRO A 212 15.46 -1.10 -36.72
N THR A 213 16.30 -0.39 -36.02
CA THR A 213 16.64 -0.74 -34.62
C THR A 213 15.40 -0.57 -33.76
N ARG A 214 15.01 -1.64 -33.08
CA ARG A 214 13.94 -1.65 -32.05
C ARG A 214 14.25 -2.65 -30.93
N PRO A 215 13.82 -2.39 -29.70
CA PRO A 215 13.95 -3.36 -28.60
C PRO A 215 13.10 -4.61 -28.85
N ALA A 216 13.33 -5.65 -28.09
CA ALA A 216 12.45 -6.81 -28.01
C ALA A 216 11.05 -6.39 -27.53
N THR A 217 10.03 -7.13 -27.96
CA THR A 217 8.65 -6.95 -27.50
C THR A 217 8.29 -8.12 -26.60
N PRO A 218 8.05 -7.92 -25.30
CA PRO A 218 7.55 -8.96 -24.42
C PRO A 218 6.22 -9.54 -24.93
N SER A 219 6.00 -10.81 -24.75
CA SER A 219 4.75 -11.48 -25.10
C SER A 219 3.59 -11.05 -24.20
N ALA A 220 3.89 -10.82 -22.92
CA ALA A 220 2.95 -10.32 -21.92
C ALA A 220 3.64 -9.31 -21.00
N ILE A 221 2.92 -8.28 -20.61
CA ILE A 221 3.29 -7.32 -19.58
C ILE A 221 2.13 -7.22 -18.61
N VAL A 222 2.41 -7.31 -17.31
CA VAL A 222 1.44 -7.10 -16.23
C VAL A 222 2.00 -6.08 -15.26
N THR A 223 1.22 -5.05 -14.97
CA THR A 223 1.55 -4.07 -13.92
C THR A 223 0.49 -4.08 -12.84
N ILE A 224 0.91 -3.85 -11.60
CA ILE A 224 0.03 -3.74 -10.46
C ILE A 224 0.40 -2.50 -9.64
N GLN A 225 -0.62 -1.76 -9.20
CA GLN A 225 -0.46 -0.55 -8.40
C GLN A 225 -1.47 -0.54 -7.27
N TYR A 226 -1.00 -0.23 -6.08
CA TYR A 226 -1.86 -0.02 -4.92
C TYR A 226 -2.61 1.30 -5.04
N LEU A 227 -3.91 1.29 -4.85
CA LEU A 227 -4.76 2.47 -4.91
C LEU A 227 -5.14 2.99 -3.51
N SER A 228 -5.58 2.09 -2.64
CA SER A 228 -6.04 2.46 -1.30
C SER A 228 -6.10 1.25 -0.36
N ALA A 229 -6.15 1.49 0.95
CA ALA A 229 -6.46 0.45 1.92
C ALA A 229 -7.91 -0.04 1.74
N ASN A 230 -8.14 -1.36 1.92
CA ASN A 230 -9.47 -1.98 1.78
C ASN A 230 -10.49 -1.54 2.81
N SER A 231 -10.09 -0.99 3.91
CA SER A 231 -11.01 -0.56 4.93
C SER A 231 -11.12 0.94 4.97
N PHE A 232 -12.16 1.47 4.38
CA PHE A 232 -12.87 2.55 5.03
C PHE A 232 -13.50 1.99 6.32
N THR A 233 -12.68 1.47 7.25
CA THR A 233 -13.13 1.46 8.62
C THR A 233 -13.32 2.92 8.96
N THR A 234 -14.50 3.27 9.38
CA THR A 234 -14.95 4.58 9.84
C THR A 234 -14.15 5.14 11.03
N ASN A 235 -12.97 4.64 11.30
CA ASN A 235 -11.98 5.24 12.17
C ASN A 235 -11.25 6.34 11.38
N LEU A 236 -11.96 7.45 11.21
CA LEU A 236 -11.42 8.70 10.67
C LEU A 236 -10.23 9.25 11.47
N PHE A 237 -9.86 8.62 12.56
CA PHE A 237 -8.78 9.04 13.44
C PHE A 237 -7.70 7.95 13.47
N THR A 238 -6.73 8.05 12.56
CA THR A 238 -5.49 7.27 12.61
C THR A 238 -4.49 7.84 13.61
N GLU A 239 -4.74 9.05 14.11
CA GLU A 239 -3.90 9.72 15.08
C GLU A 239 -4.41 9.49 16.51
N PRO A 240 -3.52 9.40 17.48
CA PRO A 240 -3.91 9.34 18.89
C PRO A 240 -4.70 10.57 19.32
N TYR A 241 -5.75 10.35 20.10
CA TYR A 241 -6.58 11.41 20.65
C TYR A 241 -6.98 11.11 22.11
N ILE A 242 -7.29 12.14 22.86
CA ILE A 242 -7.79 11.99 24.24
C ILE A 242 -9.24 11.52 24.19
N SER A 243 -9.50 10.30 24.63
CA SER A 243 -10.84 9.70 24.62
C SER A 243 -11.61 9.91 25.94
N SER A 244 -10.91 10.09 27.05
CA SER A 244 -11.50 10.45 28.33
C SER A 244 -10.48 11.16 29.21
N GLN A 245 -10.96 11.98 30.14
CA GLN A 245 -10.11 12.60 31.17
C GLN A 245 -10.86 12.74 32.47
N GLU A 246 -10.09 12.66 33.54
CA GLU A 246 -10.53 12.81 34.94
C GLU A 246 -9.45 13.58 35.70
N ASN A 247 -9.72 13.88 36.97
CA ASN A 247 -8.68 14.50 37.79
C ASN A 247 -7.47 13.57 37.96
N GLY A 248 -6.30 14.04 37.52
CA GLY A 248 -5.04 13.30 37.64
C GLY A 248 -4.78 12.29 36.50
N GLN A 249 -5.70 12.10 35.57
CA GLN A 249 -5.44 11.16 34.47
C GLN A 249 -6.21 11.47 33.21
N ALA A 250 -5.68 10.99 32.05
CA ALA A 250 -6.36 11.01 30.76
C ALA A 250 -6.04 9.74 29.95
N THR A 251 -7.01 9.26 29.20
CA THR A 251 -6.83 8.11 28.31
C THR A 251 -6.63 8.57 26.88
N ILE A 252 -5.54 8.12 26.27
CA ILE A 252 -5.26 8.27 24.85
C ILE A 252 -5.82 7.04 24.14
N SER A 253 -6.74 7.21 23.19
CA SER A 253 -7.09 6.17 22.21
C SER A 253 -6.17 6.29 21.00
N HIS A 254 -5.69 5.16 20.50
CA HIS A 254 -4.77 5.10 19.36
C HIS A 254 -4.95 3.78 18.59
N PRO A 255 -4.50 3.68 17.33
CA PRO A 255 -4.44 2.40 16.63
C PRO A 255 -3.63 1.36 17.40
N ALA A 256 -3.98 0.07 17.26
CA ALA A 256 -3.28 -1.02 17.93
C ALA A 256 -1.77 -0.89 17.77
N ASN A 257 -1.07 -0.70 18.89
CA ASN A 257 0.36 -0.46 18.92
C ASN A 257 1.14 -1.77 19.09
N THR A 258 1.79 -2.24 18.05
CA THR A 258 2.64 -3.44 18.09
C THR A 258 4.10 -3.14 18.42
N GLY A 259 4.50 -1.86 18.38
CA GLY A 259 5.87 -1.41 18.68
C GLY A 259 6.04 -0.90 20.11
N THR A 260 7.29 -0.77 20.55
CA THR A 260 7.64 -0.31 21.91
C THR A 260 8.17 1.13 21.96
N ASN A 261 8.24 1.80 20.81
CA ASN A 261 8.99 3.06 20.65
C ASN A 261 8.15 4.27 20.24
N LYS A 262 6.82 4.19 20.28
CA LYS A 262 5.96 5.33 19.97
C LYS A 262 5.83 6.24 21.18
N VAL A 263 6.57 7.35 21.16
CA VAL A 263 6.58 8.35 22.23
C VAL A 263 5.85 9.60 21.75
N TYR A 264 4.92 10.09 22.56
CA TYR A 264 4.25 11.37 22.38
C TYR A 264 4.65 12.35 23.48
N ARG A 265 4.84 13.59 23.09
CA ARG A 265 4.88 14.70 24.02
C ARG A 265 3.45 15.18 24.22
N TYR A 266 3.08 15.45 25.45
CA TYR A 266 1.81 16.10 25.74
C TYR A 266 2.03 17.45 26.42
N ILE A 267 1.09 18.36 26.23
CA ILE A 267 1.00 19.65 26.89
C ILE A 267 -0.34 19.73 27.62
N ILE A 268 -0.34 20.19 28.84
CA ILE A 268 -1.55 20.39 29.64
C ILE A 268 -1.74 21.89 29.84
N VAL A 269 -2.93 22.40 29.49
CA VAL A 269 -3.37 23.74 29.80
C VAL A 269 -4.63 23.59 30.66
N ALA A 270 -4.52 24.00 31.93
CA ALA A 270 -5.59 23.88 32.92
C ALA A 270 -6.55 25.04 32.86
#